data_dafd46520a89efc7ee01a674fdcf7bda
#
_entry.id   dafd46520a89efc7ee01a674fdcf7bda
#
_cell.length_a   1.000
_cell.length_b   1.000
_cell.length_c   1.000
_cell.angle_alpha   90.00
_cell.angle_beta   90.00
_cell.angle_gamma   90.00
#
_symmetry.space_group_name_H-M   'P 1'
#
loop_
_entity.id
_entity.type
_entity.pdbx_description
1 polymer ?
#
loop_
_entity_poly.entity_id
_entity_poly.type
_entity_poly.pdbx_seq_one_letter_code
_entity_poly.pdbx_strand_id
1 'polypeptide(L)'
;PQEGIDSFPNGRDLMVKAADMGVDAIGAIPHFEFTREYSVDSLNFACELARDRGLLMDVHCDEIDDEASRGLETLATRALEFGMGEKVTASHTTAMHSYNNAYFVRLLRLLTMSGINFVSNPMVNTHLQGRMDTYPKRRGVTRVKELTEAGINVSFGTDDIRDPWNPLGTGNLRDVVLNGLYVTQMMGYPQIAESYNFVTHNAARTLHLDNYGIEVGNPARFIVLDAPNW
;
A
#
# COMPACT_ATOMS: atom_id res chain seq x y z
N PRO A 1 13.37 -4.11 2.89
CA PRO A 1 14.24 -4.64 3.98
C PRO A 1 13.38 -5.13 5.14
N GLN A 2 13.20 -6.44 5.25
CA GLN A 2 12.29 -7.09 6.22
C GLN A 2 12.64 -6.79 7.68
N GLU A 3 13.90 -6.57 7.96
CA GLU A 3 14.41 -6.36 9.34
C GLU A 3 14.54 -4.87 9.71
N GLY A 4 13.99 -3.98 8.91
CA GLY A 4 14.25 -2.55 9.00
C GLY A 4 15.51 -2.12 8.25
N ILE A 5 15.76 -0.82 8.20
CA ILE A 5 16.95 -0.22 7.58
C ILE A 5 17.95 0.17 8.66
N ASP A 6 17.50 0.87 9.70
CA ASP A 6 18.35 1.37 10.78
C ASP A 6 18.53 0.36 11.92
N SER A 7 17.58 -0.54 12.09
CA SER A 7 17.68 -1.64 13.05
C SER A 7 18.52 -2.81 12.55
N PHE A 8 18.84 -2.86 11.26
CA PHE A 8 19.65 -3.92 10.65
C PHE A 8 21.09 -3.45 10.42
N PRO A 9 22.13 -4.25 10.79
CA PRO A 9 23.52 -3.90 10.55
C PRO A 9 23.80 -3.61 9.05
N ASN A 10 24.39 -2.47 8.75
CA ASN A 10 24.68 -2.01 7.37
C ASN A 10 23.45 -1.84 6.47
N GLY A 11 22.24 -1.68 7.02
CA GLY A 11 21.02 -1.59 6.24
C GLY A 11 21.05 -0.45 5.21
N ARG A 12 21.50 0.72 5.59
CA ARG A 12 21.64 1.88 4.66
C ARG A 12 22.62 1.59 3.52
N ASP A 13 23.78 1.02 3.80
CA ASP A 13 24.78 0.67 2.77
C ASP A 13 24.24 -0.37 1.80
N LEU A 14 23.50 -1.36 2.30
CA LEU A 14 22.87 -2.38 1.47
C LEU A 14 21.77 -1.79 0.58
N MET A 15 21.00 -0.82 1.07
CA MET A 15 19.98 -0.12 0.29
C MET A 15 20.61 0.71 -0.84
N VAL A 16 21.69 1.45 -0.56
CA VAL A 16 22.44 2.19 -1.59
C VAL A 16 22.97 1.24 -2.64
N LYS A 17 23.59 0.13 -2.21
CA LYS A 17 24.12 -0.88 -3.13
C LYS A 17 23.02 -1.50 -4.01
N ALA A 18 21.85 -1.79 -3.45
CA ALA A 18 20.71 -2.30 -4.21
C ALA A 18 20.24 -1.27 -5.24
N ALA A 19 20.15 0.00 -4.87
CA ALA A 19 19.81 1.08 -5.79
C ALA A 19 20.83 1.19 -6.95
N ASP A 20 22.12 1.05 -6.67
CA ASP A 20 23.19 1.06 -7.67
C ASP A 20 23.14 -0.16 -8.61
N MET A 21 22.51 -1.25 -8.21
CA MET A 21 22.29 -2.44 -9.03
C MET A 21 21.14 -2.30 -10.03
N GLY A 22 20.37 -1.22 -9.97
CA GLY A 22 19.31 -0.92 -10.94
C GLY A 22 17.93 -1.45 -10.55
N VAL A 23 17.54 -1.31 -9.27
CA VAL A 23 16.17 -1.59 -8.82
C VAL A 23 15.21 -0.52 -9.35
N ASP A 24 13.92 -0.87 -9.51
CA ASP A 24 12.88 0.05 -9.96
C ASP A 24 12.27 0.85 -8.80
N ALA A 25 12.30 0.32 -7.58
CA ALA A 25 11.69 0.92 -6.42
C ALA A 25 12.53 0.73 -5.14
N ILE A 26 12.41 1.70 -4.23
CA ILE A 26 12.95 1.64 -2.87
C ILE A 26 11.84 1.27 -1.90
N GLY A 27 12.08 0.28 -1.05
CA GLY A 27 11.16 -0.16 0.00
C GLY A 27 11.63 0.20 1.41
N ALA A 28 10.69 0.25 2.35
CA ALA A 28 10.96 0.36 3.79
C ALA A 28 9.87 -0.37 4.58
N ILE A 29 10.18 -0.71 5.84
CA ILE A 29 9.23 -1.30 6.80
C ILE A 29 9.37 -0.56 8.12
N PRO A 30 8.82 0.66 8.26
CA PRO A 30 9.06 1.53 9.40
C PRO A 30 8.57 0.96 10.73
N HIS A 31 7.54 0.14 10.74
CA HIS A 31 7.00 -0.48 11.95
C HIS A 31 7.83 -1.66 12.49
N PHE A 32 8.84 -2.12 11.76
CA PHE A 32 9.82 -3.11 12.22
C PHE A 32 11.09 -2.46 12.80
N GLU A 33 11.23 -1.15 12.67
CA GLU A 33 12.35 -0.45 13.30
C GLU A 33 12.22 -0.50 14.84
N PHE A 34 13.35 -0.54 15.55
CA PHE A 34 13.37 -0.72 17.00
C PHE A 34 12.74 0.43 17.76
N THR A 35 12.83 1.65 17.24
CA THR A 35 12.25 2.84 17.85
C THR A 35 11.49 3.68 16.84
N ARG A 36 10.65 4.59 17.36
CA ARG A 36 9.96 5.57 16.53
C ARG A 36 10.93 6.48 15.78
N GLU A 37 12.02 6.85 16.42
CA GLU A 37 13.07 7.68 15.83
C GLU A 37 13.72 6.95 14.64
N TYR A 38 14.05 5.67 14.79
CA TYR A 38 14.56 4.85 13.70
C TYR A 38 13.55 4.70 12.56
N SER A 39 12.27 4.55 12.89
CA SER A 39 11.20 4.53 11.89
C SER A 39 11.17 5.82 11.06
N VAL A 40 11.28 6.97 11.70
CA VAL A 40 11.32 8.28 11.02
C VAL A 40 12.60 8.43 10.20
N ASP A 41 13.75 8.07 10.75
CA ASP A 41 15.06 8.20 10.11
C ASP A 41 15.20 7.25 8.92
N SER A 42 14.73 6.02 9.03
CA SER A 42 14.72 5.06 7.91
C SER A 42 13.84 5.52 6.75
N LEU A 43 12.67 6.10 7.04
CA LEU A 43 11.82 6.70 6.01
C LEU A 43 12.44 7.93 5.36
N ASN A 44 13.05 8.81 6.14
CA ASN A 44 13.77 9.97 5.60
C ASN A 44 14.87 9.52 4.63
N PHE A 45 15.70 8.58 5.04
CA PHE A 45 16.77 8.02 4.22
C PHE A 45 16.21 7.36 2.94
N ALA A 46 15.17 6.53 3.06
CA ALA A 46 14.59 5.85 1.91
C ALA A 46 13.98 6.83 0.89
N CYS A 47 13.28 7.88 1.37
CA CYS A 47 12.73 8.93 0.52
C CYS A 47 13.83 9.74 -0.19
N GLU A 48 14.91 10.09 0.50
CA GLU A 48 16.05 10.78 -0.10
C GLU A 48 16.73 9.92 -1.17
N LEU A 49 16.96 8.63 -0.87
CA LEU A 49 17.57 7.71 -1.82
C LEU A 49 16.71 7.53 -3.08
N ALA A 50 15.40 7.37 -2.93
CA ALA A 50 14.47 7.23 -4.05
C ALA A 50 14.43 8.52 -4.90
N ARG A 51 14.34 9.70 -4.25
CA ARG A 51 14.38 11.01 -4.93
C ARG A 51 15.67 11.18 -5.75
N ASP A 52 16.82 10.95 -5.12
CA ASP A 52 18.14 11.20 -5.71
C ASP A 52 18.44 10.23 -6.87
N ARG A 53 17.82 9.07 -6.91
CA ARG A 53 17.93 8.07 -7.99
C ARG A 53 16.75 8.10 -8.98
N GLY A 54 15.73 8.92 -8.73
CA GLY A 54 14.54 9.03 -9.57
C GLY A 54 13.64 7.80 -9.55
N LEU A 55 13.75 6.96 -8.50
CA LEU A 55 13.07 5.67 -8.36
C LEU A 55 11.66 5.81 -7.78
N LEU A 56 10.85 4.78 -7.93
CA LEU A 56 9.60 4.62 -7.21
C LEU A 56 9.85 4.27 -5.74
N MET A 57 8.82 4.41 -4.91
CA MET A 57 8.81 3.89 -3.54
C MET A 57 7.60 3.00 -3.32
N ASP A 58 7.81 1.87 -2.65
CA ASP A 58 6.75 1.03 -2.11
C ASP A 58 7.09 0.63 -0.68
N VAL A 59 6.36 1.18 0.26
CA VAL A 59 6.64 1.06 1.69
C VAL A 59 5.57 0.17 2.34
N HIS A 60 5.99 -0.93 3.00
CA HIS A 60 5.13 -1.66 3.94
C HIS A 60 4.91 -0.76 5.15
N CYS A 61 3.91 0.12 5.05
CA CYS A 61 3.76 1.25 5.95
C CYS A 61 2.74 0.93 7.03
N ASP A 62 3.19 0.95 8.30
CA ASP A 62 2.31 0.77 9.46
C ASP A 62 1.43 -0.51 9.35
N GLU A 63 2.02 -1.62 8.91
CA GLU A 63 1.35 -2.92 8.84
C GLU A 63 1.35 -3.60 10.20
N ILE A 64 0.66 -3.00 11.13
CA ILE A 64 0.56 -3.44 12.51
C ILE A 64 -0.79 -3.00 13.11
N ASP A 65 -1.21 -3.66 14.18
CA ASP A 65 -2.45 -3.33 14.89
C ASP A 65 -2.32 -2.18 15.91
N ASP A 66 -1.15 -1.55 16.00
CA ASP A 66 -0.88 -0.47 16.93
C ASP A 66 -1.26 0.90 16.34
N GLU A 67 -2.19 1.60 16.99
CA GLU A 67 -2.58 2.97 16.63
C GLU A 67 -1.47 4.02 16.82
N ALA A 68 -0.40 3.68 17.55
CA ALA A 68 0.77 4.54 17.72
C ALA A 68 1.76 4.43 16.55
N SER A 69 1.64 3.41 15.68
CA SER A 69 2.42 3.32 14.44
C SER A 69 1.94 4.38 13.45
N ARG A 70 2.80 5.33 13.12
CA ARG A 70 2.46 6.54 12.35
C ARG A 70 3.55 6.92 11.34
N GLY A 71 4.23 5.95 10.79
CA GLY A 71 5.20 6.14 9.70
C GLY A 71 4.58 6.79 8.47
N LEU A 72 3.28 6.55 8.25
CA LEU A 72 2.52 7.13 7.13
C LEU A 72 2.53 8.66 7.12
N GLU A 73 2.48 9.34 8.27
CA GLU A 73 2.54 10.82 8.29
C GLU A 73 3.92 11.33 7.85
N THR A 74 5.00 10.62 8.20
CA THR A 74 6.35 10.93 7.73
C THR A 74 6.49 10.69 6.23
N LEU A 75 6.06 9.53 5.74
CA LEU A 75 6.10 9.18 4.32
C LEU A 75 5.35 10.19 3.46
N ALA A 76 4.11 10.51 3.83
CA ALA A 76 3.29 11.48 3.10
C ALA A 76 3.89 12.90 3.14
N THR A 77 4.48 13.30 4.27
CA THR A 77 5.15 14.60 4.39
C THR A 77 6.36 14.68 3.46
N ARG A 78 7.22 13.65 3.43
CA ARG A 78 8.39 13.62 2.53
C ARG A 78 7.99 13.56 1.07
N ALA A 79 6.96 12.77 0.74
CA ALA A 79 6.42 12.74 -0.62
C ALA A 79 5.98 14.13 -1.10
N LEU A 80 5.29 14.89 -0.23
CA LEU A 80 4.85 16.25 -0.50
C LEU A 80 6.03 17.22 -0.66
N GLU A 81 6.97 17.22 0.30
CA GLU A 81 8.12 18.11 0.32
C GLU A 81 9.05 17.90 -0.90
N PHE A 82 9.20 16.66 -1.34
CA PHE A 82 10.05 16.30 -2.47
C PHE A 82 9.33 16.32 -3.83
N GLY A 83 8.02 16.57 -3.83
CA GLY A 83 7.21 16.54 -5.07
C GLY A 83 7.14 15.15 -5.71
N MET A 84 7.20 14.08 -4.90
CA MET A 84 7.26 12.69 -5.36
C MET A 84 5.92 11.97 -5.25
N GLY A 85 4.82 12.63 -4.90
CA GLY A 85 3.58 11.98 -4.49
C GLY A 85 3.17 10.78 -5.35
N GLU A 86 3.05 10.95 -6.66
CA GLU A 86 2.63 9.88 -7.57
C GLU A 86 3.61 8.69 -7.62
N LYS A 87 4.88 8.91 -7.25
CA LYS A 87 5.92 7.86 -7.22
C LYS A 87 5.98 7.11 -5.91
N VAL A 88 5.21 7.52 -4.90
CA VAL A 88 5.25 6.94 -3.55
C VAL A 88 3.99 6.14 -3.30
N THR A 89 4.16 4.91 -2.87
CA THR A 89 3.09 3.99 -2.50
C THR A 89 3.23 3.60 -1.03
N ALA A 90 2.12 3.70 -0.30
CA ALA A 90 1.97 3.15 1.04
C ALA A 90 1.17 1.85 0.97
N SER A 91 1.86 0.73 1.16
CA SER A 91 1.24 -0.59 1.17
C SER A 91 0.76 -0.96 2.57
N HIS A 92 -0.32 -1.73 2.68
CA HIS A 92 -0.99 -2.23 3.88
C HIS A 92 -1.66 -1.15 4.71
N THR A 93 -0.92 -0.29 5.39
CA THR A 93 -1.38 0.80 6.27
C THR A 93 -2.46 0.38 7.26
N THR A 94 -2.35 -0.85 7.80
CA THR A 94 -3.40 -1.46 8.62
C THR A 94 -3.59 -0.77 9.97
N ALA A 95 -2.56 -0.12 10.54
CA ALA A 95 -2.72 0.70 11.74
C ALA A 95 -3.80 1.77 11.60
N MET A 96 -4.09 2.21 10.36
CA MET A 96 -5.08 3.23 10.07
C MET A 96 -6.49 2.84 10.53
N HIS A 97 -6.84 1.56 10.55
CA HIS A 97 -8.15 1.13 11.03
C HIS A 97 -8.31 1.30 12.55
N SER A 98 -7.20 1.40 13.29
CA SER A 98 -7.19 1.64 14.73
C SER A 98 -7.11 3.13 15.10
N TYR A 99 -6.79 4.01 14.16
CA TYR A 99 -6.69 5.44 14.41
C TYR A 99 -8.03 6.01 14.86
N ASN A 100 -8.01 6.87 15.89
CA ASN A 100 -9.19 7.65 16.21
C ASN A 100 -9.56 8.61 15.06
N ASN A 101 -10.84 8.95 14.97
CA ASN A 101 -11.34 9.72 13.82
C ASN A 101 -10.75 11.15 13.75
N ALA A 102 -10.45 11.80 14.88
CA ALA A 102 -9.86 13.13 14.87
C ALA A 102 -8.45 13.12 14.24
N TYR A 103 -7.62 12.15 14.59
CA TYR A 103 -6.32 11.97 13.97
C TYR A 103 -6.45 11.61 12.48
N PHE A 104 -7.36 10.67 12.14
CA PHE A 104 -7.56 10.26 10.77
C PHE A 104 -8.00 11.42 9.86
N VAL A 105 -8.94 12.26 10.28
CA VAL A 105 -9.39 13.42 9.48
C VAL A 105 -8.23 14.40 9.23
N ARG A 106 -7.39 14.63 10.23
CA ARG A 106 -6.17 15.45 10.07
C ARG A 106 -5.20 14.81 9.08
N LEU A 107 -4.97 13.50 9.21
CA LEU A 107 -4.08 12.74 8.34
C LEU A 107 -4.60 12.72 6.89
N LEU A 108 -5.89 12.50 6.68
CA LEU A 108 -6.51 12.46 5.36
C LEU A 108 -6.24 13.72 4.54
N ARG A 109 -6.25 14.89 5.19
CA ARG A 109 -5.86 16.15 4.53
C ARG A 109 -4.41 16.09 4.01
N LEU A 110 -3.47 15.60 4.81
CA LEU A 110 -2.07 15.45 4.38
C LEU A 110 -1.97 14.45 3.23
N LEU A 111 -2.65 13.31 3.32
CA LEU A 111 -2.66 12.27 2.28
C LEU A 111 -3.17 12.81 0.95
N THR A 112 -4.26 13.58 0.97
CA THR A 112 -4.80 14.22 -0.25
C THR A 112 -3.81 15.23 -0.85
N MET A 113 -3.12 16.01 -0.01
CA MET A 113 -2.11 16.98 -0.47
C MET A 113 -0.85 16.32 -1.01
N SER A 114 -0.44 15.21 -0.44
CA SER A 114 0.79 14.50 -0.82
C SER A 114 0.68 13.77 -2.16
N GLY A 115 -0.51 13.37 -2.56
CA GLY A 115 -0.75 12.65 -3.82
C GLY A 115 -0.17 11.24 -3.87
N ILE A 116 0.12 10.61 -2.71
CA ILE A 116 0.65 9.25 -2.66
C ILE A 116 -0.42 8.21 -3.03
N ASN A 117 0.04 7.06 -3.48
CA ASN A 117 -0.79 5.90 -3.78
C ASN A 117 -0.89 4.97 -2.59
N PHE A 118 -1.95 4.14 -2.58
CA PHE A 118 -2.13 3.08 -1.59
C PHE A 118 -2.30 1.72 -2.24
N VAL A 119 -1.73 0.69 -1.61
CA VAL A 119 -2.03 -0.72 -1.91
C VAL A 119 -2.59 -1.37 -0.65
N SER A 120 -3.83 -1.82 -0.72
CA SER A 120 -4.44 -2.65 0.34
C SER A 120 -4.35 -4.11 -0.06
N ASN A 121 -3.97 -4.98 0.88
CA ASN A 121 -3.82 -6.41 0.68
C ASN A 121 -4.85 -7.17 1.53
N PRO A 122 -6.15 -7.13 1.16
CA PRO A 122 -7.23 -7.52 2.05
C PRO A 122 -7.20 -9.00 2.46
N MET A 123 -6.71 -9.89 1.60
CA MET A 123 -6.69 -11.33 1.93
C MET A 123 -5.65 -11.64 3.00
N VAL A 124 -4.42 -11.14 2.85
CA VAL A 124 -3.37 -11.38 3.82
C VAL A 124 -3.62 -10.62 5.11
N ASN A 125 -4.02 -9.35 5.03
CA ASN A 125 -4.22 -8.53 6.22
C ASN A 125 -5.40 -9.00 7.08
N THR A 126 -6.49 -9.53 6.52
CA THR A 126 -7.56 -10.13 7.32
C THR A 126 -7.11 -11.38 8.08
N HIS A 127 -6.07 -12.06 7.62
CA HIS A 127 -5.46 -13.18 8.32
C HIS A 127 -4.42 -12.73 9.35
N LEU A 128 -3.55 -11.79 8.99
CA LEU A 128 -2.42 -11.38 9.84
C LEU A 128 -2.84 -10.45 10.97
N GLN A 129 -3.80 -9.55 10.72
CA GLN A 129 -4.20 -8.53 11.69
C GLN A 129 -5.27 -9.05 12.68
N GLY A 130 -5.39 -8.41 13.83
CA GLY A 130 -6.35 -8.77 14.88
C GLY A 130 -6.05 -10.10 15.57
N ARG A 131 -4.86 -10.66 15.41
CA ARG A 131 -4.52 -11.99 16.00
C ARG A 131 -4.42 -11.93 17.51
N MET A 132 -4.03 -10.78 18.06
CA MET A 132 -3.93 -10.56 19.50
C MET A 132 -5.21 -9.96 20.10
N ASP A 133 -6.19 -9.62 19.26
CA ASP A 133 -7.48 -9.11 19.76
C ASP A 133 -8.26 -10.21 20.47
N THR A 134 -8.95 -9.80 21.52
CA THR A 134 -10.10 -10.54 22.05
C THR A 134 -11.33 -10.27 21.18
N TYR A 135 -12.54 -10.53 21.61
CA TYR A 135 -13.72 -10.18 20.85
C TYR A 135 -14.27 -8.80 21.27
N PRO A 136 -14.76 -7.97 20.32
CA PRO A 136 -14.80 -8.20 18.87
C PRO A 136 -13.41 -8.05 18.21
N LYS A 137 -13.12 -8.89 17.21
CA LYS A 137 -11.90 -8.77 16.40
C LYS A 137 -12.05 -7.69 15.35
N ARG A 138 -10.95 -6.96 15.09
CA ARG A 138 -10.89 -5.96 14.02
C ARG A 138 -10.85 -6.63 12.63
N ARG A 139 -11.19 -5.90 11.58
CA ARG A 139 -11.18 -6.42 10.20
C ARG A 139 -9.80 -6.51 9.58
N GLY A 140 -8.84 -5.76 10.10
CA GLY A 140 -7.43 -5.86 9.73
C GLY A 140 -7.02 -5.19 8.41
N VAL A 141 -7.86 -4.35 7.81
CA VAL A 141 -7.53 -3.63 6.57
C VAL A 141 -7.57 -2.12 6.77
N THR A 142 -6.82 -1.40 5.93
CA THR A 142 -6.82 0.06 5.91
C THR A 142 -8.20 0.65 5.57
N ARG A 143 -8.37 1.96 5.73
CA ARG A 143 -9.63 2.69 5.46
C ARG A 143 -9.83 2.96 3.97
N VAL A 144 -9.92 1.90 3.17
CA VAL A 144 -10.04 1.95 1.70
C VAL A 144 -11.19 2.84 1.26
N LYS A 145 -12.36 2.70 1.89
CA LYS A 145 -13.55 3.45 1.52
C LYS A 145 -13.32 4.95 1.63
N GLU A 146 -12.83 5.42 2.77
CA GLU A 146 -12.59 6.84 3.03
C GLU A 146 -11.48 7.41 2.15
N LEU A 147 -10.42 6.63 1.89
CA LEU A 147 -9.36 7.03 0.95
C LEU A 147 -9.92 7.20 -0.47
N THR A 148 -10.71 6.24 -0.95
CA THR A 148 -11.33 6.29 -2.28
C THR A 148 -12.32 7.44 -2.40
N GLU A 149 -13.16 7.68 -1.38
CA GLU A 149 -14.11 8.80 -1.34
C GLU A 149 -13.39 10.16 -1.33
N ALA A 150 -12.16 10.22 -0.81
CA ALA A 150 -11.30 11.41 -0.88
C ALA A 150 -10.57 11.59 -2.23
N GLY A 151 -10.78 10.69 -3.20
CA GLY A 151 -10.14 10.73 -4.51
C GLY A 151 -8.69 10.26 -4.53
N ILE A 152 -8.22 9.61 -3.48
CA ILE A 152 -6.88 9.04 -3.39
C ILE A 152 -6.82 7.73 -4.18
N ASN A 153 -5.73 7.51 -4.92
CA ASN A 153 -5.55 6.28 -5.68
C ASN A 153 -5.28 5.09 -4.73
N VAL A 154 -6.20 4.13 -4.75
CA VAL A 154 -6.08 2.88 -3.99
C VAL A 154 -6.13 1.71 -4.97
N SER A 155 -5.22 0.77 -4.84
CA SER A 155 -5.23 -0.51 -5.53
C SER A 155 -5.27 -1.68 -4.53
N PHE A 156 -5.63 -2.86 -5.02
CA PHE A 156 -5.58 -4.09 -4.26
C PHE A 156 -4.47 -5.00 -4.76
N GLY A 157 -3.72 -5.56 -3.84
CA GLY A 157 -2.68 -6.55 -4.10
C GLY A 157 -3.00 -7.91 -3.48
N THR A 158 -2.34 -8.94 -4.00
CA THR A 158 -2.40 -10.29 -3.42
C THR A 158 -1.50 -10.41 -2.21
N ASP A 159 -0.42 -9.60 -2.21
CA ASP A 159 0.72 -9.77 -1.30
C ASP A 159 1.33 -11.17 -1.47
N ASP A 160 1.13 -12.05 -0.52
CA ASP A 160 1.71 -13.38 -0.47
C ASP A 160 0.95 -14.43 -1.29
N ILE A 161 1.68 -15.35 -1.93
CA ILE A 161 1.13 -16.44 -2.73
C ILE A 161 1.71 -17.78 -2.24
N ARG A 162 0.91 -18.57 -1.54
CA ARG A 162 1.26 -19.90 -1.03
C ARG A 162 2.55 -19.93 -0.22
N ASP A 163 2.68 -19.04 0.70
CA ASP A 163 3.81 -18.91 1.60
C ASP A 163 3.38 -18.98 3.08
N PRO A 164 4.30 -18.81 4.05
CA PRO A 164 3.95 -18.89 5.46
C PRO A 164 2.95 -17.85 5.96
N TRP A 165 2.83 -16.70 5.31
CA TRP A 165 1.90 -15.62 5.68
C TRP A 165 0.52 -15.80 5.04
N ASN A 166 0.46 -16.35 3.82
CA ASN A 166 -0.80 -16.65 3.12
C ASN A 166 -0.78 -18.03 2.44
N PRO A 167 -0.87 -19.12 3.20
CA PRO A 167 -0.80 -20.49 2.66
C PRO A 167 -1.87 -20.82 1.61
N LEU A 168 -2.99 -20.09 1.62
CA LEU A 168 -4.12 -20.26 0.69
C LEU A 168 -4.08 -19.26 -0.47
N GLY A 169 -3.10 -18.35 -0.51
CA GLY A 169 -2.97 -17.33 -1.55
C GLY A 169 -2.76 -17.95 -2.93
N THR A 170 -3.60 -17.61 -3.89
CA THR A 170 -3.57 -18.15 -5.26
C THR A 170 -3.03 -17.16 -6.27
N GLY A 171 -2.84 -15.89 -5.91
CA GLY A 171 -2.54 -14.81 -6.85
C GLY A 171 -3.73 -14.38 -7.70
N ASN A 172 -4.93 -14.87 -7.42
CA ASN A 172 -6.15 -14.51 -8.14
C ASN A 172 -6.69 -13.16 -7.65
N LEU A 173 -6.47 -12.11 -8.43
CA LEU A 173 -6.90 -10.75 -8.10
C LEU A 173 -8.42 -10.60 -7.99
N ARG A 174 -9.21 -11.44 -8.66
CA ARG A 174 -10.68 -11.45 -8.52
C ARG A 174 -11.08 -11.83 -7.09
N ASP A 175 -10.44 -12.83 -6.50
CA ASP A 175 -10.71 -13.25 -5.12
C ASP A 175 -10.28 -12.15 -4.13
N VAL A 176 -9.21 -11.44 -4.44
CA VAL A 176 -8.76 -10.27 -3.66
C VAL A 176 -9.79 -9.16 -3.69
N VAL A 177 -10.34 -8.82 -4.87
CA VAL A 177 -11.41 -7.82 -4.98
C VAL A 177 -12.65 -8.24 -4.22
N LEU A 178 -13.07 -9.49 -4.37
CA LEU A 178 -14.24 -10.02 -3.66
C LEU A 178 -14.07 -9.89 -2.14
N ASN A 179 -12.95 -10.34 -1.61
CA ASN A 179 -12.65 -10.22 -0.18
C ASN A 179 -12.57 -8.73 0.24
N GLY A 180 -11.89 -7.90 -0.56
CA GLY A 180 -11.74 -6.47 -0.31
C GLY A 180 -13.09 -5.77 -0.16
N LEU A 181 -14.03 -6.00 -1.07
CA LEU A 181 -15.38 -5.42 -1.00
C LEU A 181 -16.12 -5.80 0.28
N TYR A 182 -16.03 -7.07 0.69
CA TYR A 182 -16.65 -7.54 1.94
C TYR A 182 -16.04 -6.86 3.17
N VAL A 183 -14.73 -6.88 3.30
CA VAL A 183 -14.07 -6.39 4.53
C VAL A 183 -14.09 -4.87 4.65
N THR A 184 -14.12 -4.14 3.54
CA THR A 184 -14.22 -2.68 3.50
C THR A 184 -15.67 -2.17 3.48
N GLN A 185 -16.66 -3.09 3.38
CA GLN A 185 -18.09 -2.76 3.29
C GLN A 185 -18.46 -1.87 2.10
N MET A 186 -17.85 -2.14 0.95
CA MET A 186 -18.09 -1.42 -0.31
C MET A 186 -19.00 -2.25 -1.23
N MET A 187 -20.24 -2.49 -0.81
CA MET A 187 -21.20 -3.39 -1.47
C MET A 187 -22.35 -2.65 -2.17
N GLY A 188 -22.23 -1.35 -2.35
CA GLY A 188 -23.18 -0.60 -3.21
C GLY A 188 -22.98 -0.96 -4.69
N TYR A 189 -24.05 -0.97 -5.48
CA TYR A 189 -23.97 -1.30 -6.92
C TYR A 189 -22.91 -0.49 -7.69
N PRO A 190 -22.76 0.83 -7.51
CA PRO A 190 -21.68 1.58 -8.15
C PRO A 190 -20.29 1.09 -7.69
N GLN A 191 -20.10 0.81 -6.41
CA GLN A 191 -18.84 0.34 -5.87
C GLN A 191 -18.45 -1.05 -6.44
N ILE A 192 -19.44 -1.94 -6.57
CA ILE A 192 -19.22 -3.26 -7.19
C ILE A 192 -18.87 -3.10 -8.67
N ALA A 193 -19.61 -2.28 -9.41
CA ALA A 193 -19.39 -2.05 -10.84
C ALA A 193 -17.97 -1.50 -11.13
N GLU A 194 -17.46 -0.60 -10.26
CA GLU A 194 -16.16 0.05 -10.42
C GLU A 194 -15.00 -0.72 -9.74
N SER A 195 -15.29 -1.84 -9.06
CA SER A 195 -14.31 -2.53 -8.24
C SER A 195 -13.13 -3.12 -9.01
N TYR A 196 -13.31 -3.42 -10.30
CA TYR A 196 -12.22 -3.89 -11.16
C TYR A 196 -11.08 -2.86 -11.27
N ASN A 197 -11.37 -1.58 -11.07
CA ASN A 197 -10.36 -0.52 -11.12
C ASN A 197 -9.26 -0.72 -10.05
N PHE A 198 -9.58 -1.29 -8.90
CA PHE A 198 -8.60 -1.56 -7.85
C PHE A 198 -7.46 -2.47 -8.29
N VAL A 199 -7.70 -3.35 -9.27
CA VAL A 199 -6.71 -4.32 -9.76
C VAL A 199 -6.32 -4.10 -11.23
N THR A 200 -6.79 -3.01 -11.83
CA THR A 200 -6.50 -2.65 -13.23
C THR A 200 -5.96 -1.22 -13.32
N HIS A 201 -6.82 -0.24 -13.58
CA HIS A 201 -6.40 1.16 -13.82
C HIS A 201 -5.69 1.79 -12.62
N ASN A 202 -6.17 1.54 -11.40
CA ASN A 202 -5.52 2.07 -10.20
C ASN A 202 -4.14 1.44 -9.99
N ALA A 203 -4.04 0.13 -10.17
CA ALA A 203 -2.76 -0.60 -10.07
C ALA A 203 -1.78 -0.14 -11.18
N ALA A 204 -2.26 0.04 -12.41
CA ALA A 204 -1.45 0.56 -13.50
C ALA A 204 -0.91 1.95 -13.21
N ARG A 205 -1.72 2.84 -12.60
CA ARG A 205 -1.28 4.17 -12.14
C ARG A 205 -0.20 4.05 -11.06
N THR A 206 -0.42 3.19 -10.06
CA THR A 206 0.57 2.93 -8.98
C THR A 206 1.91 2.46 -9.52
N LEU A 207 1.89 1.61 -10.56
CA LEU A 207 3.08 1.04 -11.19
C LEU A 207 3.65 1.89 -12.32
N HIS A 208 3.08 3.07 -12.59
CA HIS A 208 3.47 3.95 -13.71
C HIS A 208 3.52 3.21 -15.06
N LEU A 209 2.53 2.34 -15.31
CA LEU A 209 2.42 1.63 -16.58
C LEU A 209 1.85 2.54 -17.66
N ASP A 210 2.69 2.93 -18.60
CA ASP A 210 2.26 3.67 -19.79
C ASP A 210 1.45 2.77 -20.74
N ASN A 211 0.55 3.39 -21.50
CA ASN A 211 -0.24 2.72 -22.52
C ASN A 211 -1.02 1.50 -21.98
N TYR A 212 -1.63 1.65 -20.80
CA TYR A 212 -2.48 0.64 -20.18
C TYR A 212 -3.96 0.90 -20.53
N GLY A 213 -4.66 -0.18 -20.83
CA GLY A 213 -6.10 -0.13 -21.17
C GLY A 213 -6.40 -0.62 -22.59
N ILE A 214 -7.67 -0.85 -22.88
CA ILE A 214 -8.13 -1.35 -24.19
C ILE A 214 -8.36 -0.13 -25.11
N GLU A 215 -7.27 0.35 -25.69
CA GLU A 215 -7.25 1.50 -26.60
C GLU A 215 -6.41 1.20 -27.84
N VAL A 216 -6.70 1.90 -28.94
CA VAL A 216 -5.93 1.74 -30.18
C VAL A 216 -4.48 2.21 -29.97
N GLY A 217 -3.53 1.33 -30.24
CA GLY A 217 -2.11 1.59 -30.07
C GLY A 217 -1.52 1.04 -28.78
N ASN A 218 -2.34 0.69 -27.81
CA ASN A 218 -1.85 0.05 -26.57
C ASN A 218 -1.50 -1.43 -26.79
N PRO A 219 -0.55 -1.98 -26.01
CA PRO A 219 -0.30 -3.41 -25.98
C PRO A 219 -1.56 -4.19 -25.60
N ALA A 220 -1.83 -5.29 -26.30
CA ALA A 220 -2.98 -6.16 -26.04
C ALA A 220 -2.79 -6.95 -24.72
N ARG A 221 -3.01 -6.30 -23.59
CA ARG A 221 -2.94 -6.88 -22.23
C ARG A 221 -4.33 -6.91 -21.63
N PHE A 222 -5.06 -7.99 -21.89
CA PHE A 222 -6.41 -8.17 -21.37
C PHE A 222 -6.70 -9.64 -21.08
N ILE A 223 -7.72 -9.87 -20.28
CA ILE A 223 -8.33 -11.18 -20.04
C ILE A 223 -9.73 -11.20 -20.64
N VAL A 224 -10.19 -12.37 -21.04
CA VAL A 224 -11.57 -12.61 -21.47
C VAL A 224 -12.24 -13.43 -20.39
N LEU A 225 -13.36 -12.94 -19.89
CA LEU A 225 -14.16 -13.63 -18.89
C LEU A 225 -15.36 -14.32 -19.56
N ASP A 226 -15.66 -15.54 -19.16
CA ASP A 226 -16.91 -16.21 -19.53
C ASP A 226 -18.05 -15.72 -18.60
N ALA A 227 -18.36 -14.43 -18.73
CA ALA A 227 -19.37 -13.74 -17.93
C ALA A 227 -19.91 -12.52 -18.70
N PRO A 228 -21.18 -12.12 -18.51
CA PRO A 228 -21.78 -10.97 -19.17
C PRO A 228 -21.24 -9.61 -18.66
N ASN A 229 -20.64 -9.60 -17.49
CA ASN A 229 -20.01 -8.43 -16.83
C ASN A 229 -18.99 -8.88 -15.81
N TRP A 230 -18.28 -7.89 -15.28
CA TRP A 230 -17.37 -8.07 -14.12
C TRP A 230 -18.17 -8.46 -12.86
#